data_0598198854652383894b9d4fe17b5699
#
_entry.id   0598198854652383894b9d4fe17b5699
#
_cell.length_a   1.000
_cell.length_b   1.000
_cell.length_c   1.000
_cell.angle_alpha   90.00
_cell.angle_beta   90.00
_cell.angle_gamma   90.00
#
_symmetry.space_group_name_H-M   'P 1'
#
loop_
_entity.id
_entity.type
_entity.pdbx_description
1 polymer ?
#
loop_
_entity_poly.entity_id
_entity_poly.type
_entity_poly.pdbx_seq_one_letter_code
_entity_poly.pdbx_strand_id
1 'polypeptide(L)'
;MKSLLFQLILASFVLSNFDNNVNAGHTSVFVRKEWPSEDIPLDHEVFAVPTGHNAPQQVHITQGDYDGKAVIISWVTPDEPGSSKVQYGTLKGKYEFTAEGKMTNYTFYKYNSGYIHHVLVDGLEYDTNFYYKIGTGDSAREFWFQTPPKIGPDVPYKFGIIGDLGQTYNSLSTLEHYMQSGTQTVLFVGDLSYADRYQYNDVGIRWDSWGRFVEKSTAYHPWIWSAGNHEIEYMPYMDEVVPFKSYLQRYPTPHLSCKSSSPMWYAIRRASAHIIVLSSYSPFVKYTPQYEWLSEELKKVDREKTPWLIVLMHMPIYNSNEAHFMEGESMRAVFEEWFVHHKVDVIFAGHVHAYERSYRISNIRYNVSSGERYPVPDKSAPVYITVGDGGNQEGLAGRFLDPQPEYSAFREASYGHSTLEIQNRTHAFYHWNRNDDGKRVATDSFVLHNQYW
;
A
#
# COMPACT_ATOMS: atom_id res chain seq x y z
N MET A 1 18.65 11.96 -36.84
CA MET A 1 17.37 12.42 -37.39
C MET A 1 16.34 11.31 -37.58
N LYS A 2 16.68 10.11 -38.07
CA LYS A 2 15.68 9.02 -38.29
C LYS A 2 15.14 8.39 -36.98
N SER A 3 15.90 8.39 -35.89
CA SER A 3 15.48 7.81 -34.61
C SER A 3 14.47 8.69 -33.85
N LEU A 4 14.60 10.00 -33.94
CA LEU A 4 13.68 10.95 -33.31
C LEU A 4 12.30 10.99 -33.97
N LEU A 5 12.27 10.75 -35.29
CA LEU A 5 11.03 10.70 -36.07
C LEU A 5 10.20 9.44 -35.76
N PHE A 6 10.87 8.33 -35.45
CA PHE A 6 10.21 7.06 -35.08
C PHE A 6 9.60 7.10 -33.67
N GLN A 7 10.25 7.77 -32.73
CA GLN A 7 9.71 7.98 -31.38
C GLN A 7 8.52 8.95 -31.37
N LEU A 8 8.56 9.99 -32.22
CA LEU A 8 7.43 10.91 -32.37
C LEU A 8 6.22 10.27 -33.07
N ILE A 9 6.43 9.35 -34.01
CA ILE A 9 5.35 8.62 -34.68
C ILE A 9 4.72 7.59 -33.72
N LEU A 10 5.51 6.92 -32.86
CA LEU A 10 4.96 6.01 -31.83
C LEU A 10 4.16 6.77 -30.78
N ALA A 11 4.62 7.94 -30.34
CA ALA A 11 3.89 8.81 -29.43
C ALA A 11 2.57 9.35 -30.04
N SER A 12 2.58 9.68 -31.33
CA SER A 12 1.38 10.14 -32.05
C SER A 12 0.35 9.02 -32.24
N PHE A 13 0.78 7.76 -32.40
CA PHE A 13 -0.15 6.62 -32.56
C PHE A 13 -0.80 6.22 -31.24
N VAL A 14 -0.15 6.45 -30.09
CA VAL A 14 -0.73 6.24 -28.76
C VAL A 14 -1.70 7.36 -28.39
N LEU A 15 -1.49 8.59 -28.87
CA LEU A 15 -2.35 9.73 -28.56
C LEU A 15 -3.63 9.82 -29.42
N SER A 16 -3.67 9.15 -30.59
CA SER A 16 -4.82 9.27 -31.51
C SER A 16 -5.99 8.30 -31.27
N ASN A 17 -5.90 7.41 -30.26
CA ASN A 17 -6.97 6.48 -29.92
C ASN A 17 -7.74 6.79 -28.63
N PHE A 18 -7.61 8.00 -28.08
CA PHE A 18 -8.26 8.37 -26.82
C PHE A 18 -9.47 9.32 -26.99
N ASP A 19 -10.13 9.32 -28.15
CA ASP A 19 -11.34 10.14 -28.35
C ASP A 19 -12.63 9.32 -28.21
N ASN A 20 -13.38 9.62 -27.15
CA ASN A 20 -14.86 9.68 -27.05
C ASN A 20 -15.69 8.49 -27.54
N ASN A 21 -15.28 7.24 -27.32
CA ASN A 21 -16.26 6.16 -27.24
C ASN A 21 -16.46 5.81 -25.76
N VAL A 22 -17.72 5.79 -25.32
CA VAL A 22 -18.13 5.07 -24.12
C VAL A 22 -17.86 3.58 -24.43
N ASN A 23 -16.61 3.18 -24.28
CA ASN A 23 -16.22 1.80 -24.48
C ASN A 23 -16.88 1.00 -23.36
N ALA A 24 -17.62 -0.03 -23.71
CA ALA A 24 -18.01 -1.07 -22.77
C ALA A 24 -16.77 -1.50 -21.96
N GLY A 25 -16.93 -1.69 -20.67
CA GLY A 25 -15.84 -2.18 -19.81
C GLY A 25 -15.29 -3.49 -20.35
N HIS A 26 -14.03 -3.80 -20.01
CA HIS A 26 -13.35 -5.00 -20.48
C HIS A 26 -13.16 -6.00 -19.34
N THR A 27 -13.78 -7.16 -19.44
CA THR A 27 -13.44 -8.35 -18.64
C THR A 27 -12.38 -9.12 -19.41
N SER A 28 -11.21 -9.30 -18.80
CA SER A 28 -10.15 -10.12 -19.40
C SER A 28 -10.59 -11.57 -19.53
N VAL A 29 -10.21 -12.20 -20.63
CA VAL A 29 -10.42 -13.62 -20.89
C VAL A 29 -9.22 -14.48 -20.47
N PHE A 30 -8.22 -13.89 -19.83
CA PHE A 30 -7.07 -14.64 -19.34
C PHE A 30 -7.49 -15.62 -18.25
N VAL A 31 -7.06 -16.86 -18.37
CA VAL A 31 -7.27 -17.91 -17.39
C VAL A 31 -5.93 -18.42 -16.93
N ARG A 32 -5.64 -18.24 -15.63
CA ARG A 32 -4.45 -18.79 -15.02
C ARG A 32 -4.53 -20.33 -14.98
N LYS A 33 -3.42 -20.98 -15.22
CA LYS A 33 -3.35 -22.45 -15.25
C LYS A 33 -3.09 -23.08 -13.88
N GLU A 34 -2.48 -22.32 -12.96
CA GLU A 34 -2.05 -22.82 -11.65
C GLU A 34 -2.98 -22.35 -10.54
N TRP A 35 -3.49 -23.31 -9.79
CA TRP A 35 -4.28 -23.18 -8.57
C TRP A 35 -3.95 -24.36 -7.65
N PRO A 36 -4.05 -24.20 -6.32
CA PRO A 36 -4.31 -23.03 -5.48
C PRO A 36 -3.03 -22.24 -5.18
N SER A 37 -3.18 -21.13 -4.43
CA SER A 37 -2.06 -20.42 -3.87
C SER A 37 -1.54 -21.16 -2.64
N GLU A 38 -0.27 -21.59 -2.66
CA GLU A 38 0.36 -22.36 -1.57
C GLU A 38 1.36 -21.51 -0.80
N ASP A 39 1.31 -21.62 0.52
CA ASP A 39 2.29 -20.98 1.38
C ASP A 39 3.69 -21.53 1.13
N ILE A 40 4.66 -20.63 1.15
CA ILE A 40 6.06 -21.02 1.14
C ILE A 40 6.38 -21.71 2.48
N PRO A 41 7.02 -22.89 2.47
CA PRO A 41 7.45 -23.56 3.70
C PRO A 41 8.35 -22.69 4.57
N LEU A 42 8.18 -22.74 5.90
CA LEU A 42 8.91 -21.87 6.84
C LEU A 42 10.42 -22.05 6.82
N ASP A 43 10.93 -23.18 6.35
CA ASP A 43 12.35 -23.49 6.19
C ASP A 43 12.94 -23.01 4.85
N HIS A 44 12.13 -22.38 4.00
CA HIS A 44 12.59 -21.83 2.73
C HIS A 44 13.52 -20.64 2.92
N GLU A 45 14.50 -20.48 2.04
CA GLU A 45 15.55 -19.46 2.12
C GLU A 45 15.02 -18.00 2.17
N VAL A 46 13.83 -17.72 1.60
CA VAL A 46 13.23 -16.38 1.64
C VAL A 46 12.86 -15.93 3.05
N PHE A 47 12.74 -16.87 4.00
CA PHE A 47 12.48 -16.62 5.42
C PHE A 47 13.73 -16.78 6.29
N ALA A 48 14.91 -16.89 5.69
CA ALA A 48 16.15 -17.14 6.42
C ALA A 48 16.37 -16.08 7.52
N VAL A 49 16.71 -16.58 8.70
CA VAL A 49 17.11 -15.73 9.82
C VAL A 49 18.53 -15.21 9.56
N PRO A 50 18.79 -13.92 9.75
CA PRO A 50 20.15 -13.38 9.61
C PRO A 50 21.14 -14.06 10.54
N THR A 51 22.38 -14.21 10.08
CA THR A 51 23.45 -14.83 10.86
C THR A 51 23.96 -13.94 11.99
N GLY A 52 24.37 -14.53 13.10
CA GLY A 52 24.90 -13.84 14.27
C GLY A 52 23.93 -13.85 15.45
N HIS A 53 24.52 -13.78 16.67
CA HIS A 53 23.73 -13.74 17.90
C HIS A 53 22.88 -12.45 17.94
N ASN A 54 21.59 -12.61 18.21
CA ASN A 54 20.62 -11.52 18.32
C ASN A 54 20.62 -10.56 17.12
N ALA A 55 20.89 -11.06 15.90
CA ALA A 55 21.00 -10.24 14.70
C ALA A 55 19.65 -9.55 14.40
N PRO A 56 19.64 -8.23 14.10
CA PRO A 56 18.45 -7.54 13.69
C PRO A 56 17.81 -8.19 12.47
N GLN A 57 16.49 -8.38 12.49
CA GLN A 57 15.73 -8.98 11.40
C GLN A 57 14.42 -8.23 11.17
N GLN A 58 13.70 -8.54 10.10
CA GLN A 58 12.42 -7.92 9.76
C GLN A 58 12.53 -6.40 9.61
N VAL A 59 13.64 -5.97 9.05
CA VAL A 59 13.94 -4.54 8.89
C VAL A 59 12.97 -3.89 7.91
N HIS A 60 12.33 -2.82 8.35
CA HIS A 60 11.42 -2.07 7.48
C HIS A 60 11.45 -0.58 7.80
N ILE A 61 11.17 0.21 6.77
CA ILE A 61 11.12 1.66 6.88
C ILE A 61 9.79 2.20 6.37
N THR A 62 9.33 3.28 6.99
CA THR A 62 8.19 4.07 6.53
C THR A 62 8.48 5.55 6.67
N GLN A 63 7.72 6.42 6.00
CA GLN A 63 7.84 7.85 6.20
C GLN A 63 7.52 8.23 7.65
N GLY A 64 8.35 9.07 8.26
CA GLY A 64 8.28 9.39 9.70
C GLY A 64 7.58 10.70 10.03
N ASP A 65 7.36 11.56 9.04
CA ASP A 65 6.73 12.87 9.20
C ASP A 65 5.72 13.17 8.09
N TYR A 66 5.15 14.38 8.13
CA TYR A 66 4.15 14.79 7.15
C TYR A 66 4.73 15.08 5.76
N ASP A 67 5.97 15.55 5.68
CA ASP A 67 6.57 16.14 4.47
C ASP A 67 7.70 15.32 3.82
N GLY A 68 8.06 14.18 4.41
CA GLY A 68 9.07 13.29 3.87
C GLY A 68 10.52 13.63 4.26
N LYS A 69 10.71 14.39 5.35
CA LYS A 69 12.02 14.69 5.95
C LYS A 69 12.38 13.79 7.12
N ALA A 70 11.59 12.79 7.38
CA ALA A 70 11.84 11.78 8.42
C ALA A 70 11.47 10.38 7.94
N VAL A 71 12.17 9.41 8.50
CA VAL A 71 11.94 7.97 8.29
C VAL A 71 11.86 7.28 9.64
N ILE A 72 10.87 6.42 9.84
CA ILE A 72 10.86 5.47 10.95
C ILE A 72 11.55 4.20 10.46
N ILE A 73 12.62 3.81 11.15
CA ILE A 73 13.34 2.56 10.92
C ILE A 73 12.96 1.58 12.02
N SER A 74 12.49 0.41 11.63
CA SER A 74 12.02 -0.62 12.54
C SER A 74 12.71 -1.95 12.28
N TRP A 75 12.95 -2.72 13.34
CA TRP A 75 13.52 -4.07 13.28
C TRP A 75 13.17 -4.88 14.52
N VAL A 76 13.46 -6.15 14.51
CA VAL A 76 13.30 -7.06 15.64
C VAL A 76 14.64 -7.66 16.03
N THR A 77 14.94 -7.69 17.34
CA THR A 77 15.97 -8.53 17.92
C THR A 77 15.30 -9.70 18.65
N PRO A 78 15.62 -10.97 18.31
CA PRO A 78 14.80 -12.10 18.76
C PRO A 78 15.01 -12.47 20.24
N ASP A 79 16.24 -12.42 20.75
CA ASP A 79 16.61 -13.06 22.01
C ASP A 79 16.79 -12.07 23.17
N GLU A 80 17.35 -10.91 22.87
CA GLU A 80 17.70 -9.89 23.87
C GLU A 80 17.25 -8.50 23.39
N PRO A 81 16.98 -7.54 24.31
CA PRO A 81 16.57 -6.19 23.93
C PRO A 81 17.54 -5.52 22.95
N GLY A 82 18.84 -5.66 23.19
CA GLY A 82 19.85 -5.02 22.35
C GLY A 82 19.79 -3.49 22.41
N SER A 83 20.28 -2.84 21.37
CA SER A 83 20.32 -1.37 21.26
C SER A 83 19.24 -0.86 20.32
N SER A 84 18.47 0.14 20.75
CA SER A 84 17.50 0.89 19.90
C SER A 84 18.16 2.07 19.20
N LYS A 85 19.41 1.93 18.73
CA LYS A 85 20.17 2.98 18.05
C LYS A 85 20.32 2.69 16.57
N VAL A 86 20.13 3.72 15.76
CA VAL A 86 20.46 3.74 14.34
C VAL A 86 21.64 4.70 14.16
N GLN A 87 22.72 4.20 13.58
CA GLN A 87 23.81 5.04 13.10
C GLN A 87 23.61 5.30 11.61
N TYR A 88 23.73 6.53 11.14
CA TYR A 88 23.47 6.84 9.74
C TYR A 88 24.36 7.98 9.21
N GLY A 89 24.42 8.06 7.89
CA GLY A 89 25.20 9.08 7.19
C GLY A 89 24.98 9.01 5.68
N THR A 90 25.53 9.95 4.94
CA THR A 90 25.38 10.05 3.48
C THR A 90 26.42 9.26 2.69
N LEU A 91 27.44 8.73 3.35
CA LEU A 91 28.48 7.93 2.72
C LEU A 91 28.50 6.51 3.31
N LYS A 92 28.55 5.51 2.45
CA LYS A 92 28.65 4.10 2.87
C LYS A 92 29.82 3.86 3.81
N GLY A 93 29.55 3.21 4.95
CA GLY A 93 30.56 2.92 5.97
C GLY A 93 30.97 4.11 6.83
N LYS A 94 30.37 5.30 6.63
CA LYS A 94 30.56 6.47 7.48
C LYS A 94 29.25 6.91 8.10
N TYR A 95 29.15 6.78 9.41
CA TYR A 95 27.95 7.07 10.18
C TYR A 95 28.22 8.23 11.12
N GLU A 96 27.94 9.44 10.63
CA GLU A 96 28.22 10.69 11.36
C GLU A 96 27.14 11.04 12.37
N PHE A 97 25.95 10.45 12.19
CA PHE A 97 24.77 10.75 12.99
C PHE A 97 24.28 9.49 13.72
N THR A 98 23.58 9.71 14.81
CA THR A 98 22.92 8.66 15.58
C THR A 98 21.54 9.12 16.01
N ALA A 99 20.55 8.26 15.82
CA ALA A 99 19.21 8.41 16.38
C ALA A 99 18.94 7.27 17.36
N GLU A 100 18.15 7.54 18.38
CA GLU A 100 17.74 6.58 19.39
C GLU A 100 16.22 6.54 19.49
N GLY A 101 15.65 5.35 19.58
CA GLY A 101 14.22 5.15 19.59
C GLY A 101 13.73 4.35 20.78
N LYS A 102 12.55 3.79 20.60
CA LYS A 102 11.86 2.98 21.61
C LYS A 102 11.88 1.52 21.21
N MET A 103 11.84 0.66 22.21
CA MET A 103 11.66 -0.77 22.05
C MET A 103 10.33 -1.16 22.70
N THR A 104 9.61 -2.08 22.06
CA THR A 104 8.40 -2.71 22.56
C THR A 104 8.45 -4.21 22.34
N ASN A 105 7.56 -4.94 22.98
CA ASN A 105 7.29 -6.34 22.70
C ASN A 105 5.81 -6.63 22.96
N TYR A 106 5.32 -7.75 22.47
CA TYR A 106 3.99 -8.23 22.77
C TYR A 106 3.96 -9.76 22.81
N THR A 107 2.94 -10.28 23.45
CA THR A 107 2.61 -11.70 23.40
C THR A 107 1.32 -11.89 22.62
N PHE A 108 1.23 -12.97 21.86
CA PHE A 108 0.02 -13.44 21.24
C PHE A 108 -0.14 -14.92 21.57
N TYR A 109 -1.17 -15.26 22.35
CA TYR A 109 -1.26 -16.55 23.01
C TYR A 109 0.00 -16.85 23.84
N LYS A 110 0.84 -17.81 23.44
CA LYS A 110 2.13 -18.12 24.09
C LYS A 110 3.35 -17.71 23.25
N TYR A 111 3.10 -17.12 22.08
CA TYR A 111 4.17 -16.57 21.27
C TYR A 111 4.67 -15.25 21.86
N ASN A 112 5.97 -15.02 21.78
CA ASN A 112 6.64 -13.77 22.15
C ASN A 112 7.27 -13.16 20.89
N SER A 113 7.01 -11.90 20.62
CA SER A 113 7.45 -11.19 19.42
C SER A 113 8.97 -10.96 19.31
N GLY A 114 9.74 -11.27 20.36
CA GLY A 114 11.04 -10.66 20.50
C GLY A 114 10.92 -9.17 20.82
N TYR A 115 11.97 -8.41 20.59
CA TYR A 115 12.05 -6.99 20.90
C TYR A 115 12.00 -6.18 19.64
N ILE A 116 10.93 -5.40 19.50
CA ILE A 116 10.64 -4.58 18.31
C ILE A 116 11.14 -3.17 18.56
N HIS A 117 12.00 -2.68 17.70
CA HIS A 117 12.58 -1.35 17.79
C HIS A 117 11.96 -0.42 16.77
N HIS A 118 11.67 0.82 17.18
CA HIS A 118 11.21 1.90 16.31
C HIS A 118 12.03 3.15 16.56
N VAL A 119 12.74 3.60 15.54
CA VAL A 119 13.62 4.77 15.63
C VAL A 119 13.18 5.79 14.58
N LEU A 120 12.82 6.98 15.04
CA LEU A 120 12.57 8.13 14.17
C LEU A 120 13.91 8.80 13.83
N VAL A 121 14.23 8.84 12.56
CA VAL A 121 15.35 9.62 12.01
C VAL A 121 14.74 10.80 11.30
N ASP A 122 14.93 12.02 11.81
CA ASP A 122 14.29 13.24 11.32
C ASP A 122 15.29 14.30 10.86
N GLY A 123 14.79 15.43 10.35
CA GLY A 123 15.62 16.52 9.86
C GLY A 123 16.47 16.18 8.64
N LEU A 124 16.06 15.17 7.88
CA LEU A 124 16.80 14.68 6.71
C LEU A 124 16.72 15.68 5.54
N GLU A 125 17.77 15.69 4.73
CA GLU A 125 17.75 16.41 3.46
C GLU A 125 16.94 15.65 2.42
N TYR A 126 16.25 16.39 1.53
CA TYR A 126 15.51 15.81 0.41
C TYR A 126 16.46 15.23 -0.66
N ASP A 127 15.96 14.29 -1.45
CA ASP A 127 16.65 13.68 -2.61
C ASP A 127 18.06 13.19 -2.29
N THR A 128 18.23 12.62 -1.10
CA THR A 128 19.52 12.23 -0.54
C THR A 128 19.54 10.76 -0.17
N ASN A 129 20.61 10.07 -0.57
CA ASN A 129 20.85 8.69 -0.13
C ASN A 129 21.47 8.69 1.26
N PHE A 130 20.84 7.96 2.17
CA PHE A 130 21.35 7.69 3.51
C PHE A 130 21.67 6.20 3.66
N TYR A 131 22.83 5.91 4.22
CA TYR A 131 23.22 4.59 4.69
C TYR A 131 22.96 4.53 6.18
N TYR A 132 22.42 3.41 6.65
CA TYR A 132 22.16 3.23 8.07
C TYR A 132 22.59 1.86 8.55
N LYS A 133 22.99 1.81 9.81
CA LYS A 133 23.48 0.62 10.49
C LYS A 133 22.73 0.42 11.79
N ILE A 134 22.28 -0.82 12.02
CA ILE A 134 21.56 -1.26 13.20
C ILE A 134 22.22 -2.52 13.77
N GLY A 135 22.00 -2.80 15.06
CA GLY A 135 22.68 -3.87 15.77
C GLY A 135 24.09 -3.50 16.21
N THR A 136 24.79 -4.45 16.80
CA THR A 136 26.12 -4.25 17.38
C THR A 136 27.06 -5.41 17.03
N GLY A 137 28.37 -5.16 17.07
CA GLY A 137 29.40 -6.17 16.81
C GLY A 137 29.26 -6.85 15.44
N ASP A 138 29.51 -8.14 15.41
CA ASP A 138 29.50 -8.94 14.17
C ASP A 138 28.10 -9.23 13.62
N SER A 139 27.06 -9.01 14.42
CA SER A 139 25.66 -9.14 13.98
C SER A 139 25.06 -7.83 13.47
N ALA A 140 25.82 -6.74 13.42
CA ALA A 140 25.34 -5.48 12.90
C ALA A 140 25.08 -5.55 11.39
N ARG A 141 23.99 -4.92 10.94
CA ARG A 141 23.56 -4.94 9.55
C ARG A 141 23.49 -3.53 8.98
N GLU A 142 23.85 -3.37 7.72
CA GLU A 142 23.87 -2.10 7.00
C GLU A 142 22.89 -2.12 5.85
N PHE A 143 22.15 -1.02 5.70
CA PHE A 143 21.15 -0.78 4.65
C PHE A 143 21.27 0.65 4.12
N TRP A 144 20.43 1.00 3.18
CA TRP A 144 20.32 2.37 2.66
C TRP A 144 18.88 2.71 2.29
N PHE A 145 18.56 3.99 2.24
CA PHE A 145 17.32 4.50 1.66
C PHE A 145 17.57 5.85 1.01
N GLN A 146 16.66 6.26 0.13
CA GLN A 146 16.66 7.59 -0.45
C GLN A 146 15.44 8.37 0.07
N THR A 147 15.68 9.58 0.55
CA THR A 147 14.61 10.53 0.89
C THR A 147 13.90 10.99 -0.39
N PRO A 148 12.60 11.34 -0.32
CA PRO A 148 11.91 11.85 -1.50
C PRO A 148 12.48 13.19 -1.95
N PRO A 149 12.23 13.57 -3.19
CA PRO A 149 12.49 14.94 -3.63
C PRO A 149 11.62 15.93 -2.85
N LYS A 150 12.05 17.19 -2.81
CA LYS A 150 11.28 18.26 -2.16
C LYS A 150 9.89 18.36 -2.76
N ILE A 151 8.90 18.55 -1.92
CA ILE A 151 7.50 18.73 -2.33
C ILE A 151 7.37 19.85 -3.34
N GLY A 152 6.68 19.56 -4.43
CA GLY A 152 6.42 20.53 -5.49
C GLY A 152 5.47 19.96 -6.55
N PRO A 153 4.77 20.84 -7.28
CA PRO A 153 3.67 20.44 -8.15
C PRO A 153 4.09 19.60 -9.37
N ASP A 154 5.27 19.82 -9.89
CA ASP A 154 5.76 19.13 -11.09
C ASP A 154 6.88 18.13 -10.78
N VAL A 155 6.95 17.66 -9.55
CA VAL A 155 7.97 16.69 -9.12
C VAL A 155 7.54 15.29 -9.53
N PRO A 156 8.27 14.63 -10.43
CA PRO A 156 7.95 13.26 -10.83
C PRO A 156 8.23 12.29 -9.69
N TYR A 157 7.37 11.27 -9.56
CA TYR A 157 7.54 10.25 -8.54
C TYR A 157 6.82 8.96 -8.93
N LYS A 158 7.41 7.81 -8.60
CA LYS A 158 6.85 6.51 -8.93
C LYS A 158 6.53 5.69 -7.70
N PHE A 159 5.24 5.39 -7.52
CA PHE A 159 4.72 4.53 -6.48
C PHE A 159 4.48 3.11 -6.98
N GLY A 160 4.78 2.11 -6.14
CA GLY A 160 4.24 0.75 -6.28
C GLY A 160 2.97 0.63 -5.45
N ILE A 161 1.98 -0.12 -5.91
CA ILE A 161 0.77 -0.41 -5.15
C ILE A 161 0.62 -1.92 -5.04
N ILE A 162 0.50 -2.41 -3.80
CA ILE A 162 0.35 -3.83 -3.46
C ILE A 162 -0.68 -3.93 -2.34
N GLY A 163 -1.53 -4.94 -2.38
CA GLY A 163 -2.42 -5.33 -1.30
C GLY A 163 -2.52 -6.84 -1.19
N ASP A 164 -3.01 -7.33 -0.08
CA ASP A 164 -3.39 -8.73 0.11
C ASP A 164 -2.24 -9.70 -0.25
N LEU A 165 -1.04 -9.39 0.25
CA LEU A 165 0.18 -10.03 -0.22
C LEU A 165 0.32 -11.47 0.30
N GLY A 166 0.24 -11.70 1.62
CA GLY A 166 0.54 -12.99 2.21
C GLY A 166 2.00 -13.42 2.02
N GLN A 167 2.26 -14.74 2.02
CA GLN A 167 3.60 -15.31 1.94
C GLN A 167 3.63 -16.62 1.16
N THR A 168 2.97 -16.64 0.01
CA THR A 168 2.91 -17.75 -0.94
C THR A 168 3.94 -17.61 -2.06
N TYR A 169 4.06 -18.61 -2.92
CA TYR A 169 4.88 -18.50 -4.13
C TYR A 169 4.36 -17.41 -5.09
N ASN A 170 3.05 -17.13 -5.09
CA ASN A 170 2.48 -16.01 -5.85
C ASN A 170 2.88 -14.67 -5.23
N SER A 171 2.88 -14.57 -3.90
CA SER A 171 3.39 -13.40 -3.16
C SER A 171 4.86 -13.12 -3.49
N LEU A 172 5.67 -14.17 -3.59
CA LEU A 172 7.08 -14.07 -3.97
C LEU A 172 7.22 -13.50 -5.39
N SER A 173 6.45 -14.02 -6.35
CA SER A 173 6.45 -13.50 -7.73
C SER A 173 6.04 -12.03 -7.78
N THR A 174 4.99 -11.65 -7.06
CA THR A 174 4.54 -10.26 -6.97
C THR A 174 5.62 -9.35 -6.40
N LEU A 175 6.24 -9.75 -5.28
CA LEU A 175 7.30 -8.97 -4.65
C LEU A 175 8.51 -8.79 -5.56
N GLU A 176 8.94 -9.84 -6.25
CA GLU A 176 10.08 -9.80 -7.16
C GLU A 176 9.81 -8.95 -8.41
N HIS A 177 8.62 -9.06 -8.99
CA HIS A 177 8.23 -8.23 -10.14
C HIS A 177 8.08 -6.76 -9.76
N TYR A 178 7.47 -6.49 -8.59
CA TYR A 178 7.39 -5.14 -8.06
C TYR A 178 8.78 -4.53 -7.88
N MET A 179 9.72 -5.23 -7.26
CA MET A 179 11.08 -4.73 -7.01
C MET A 179 11.83 -4.38 -8.30
N GLN A 180 11.49 -5.01 -9.42
CA GLN A 180 12.04 -4.70 -10.75
C GLN A 180 11.35 -3.53 -11.45
N SER A 181 10.29 -2.97 -10.88
CA SER A 181 9.51 -1.90 -11.52
C SER A 181 10.12 -0.51 -11.39
N GLY A 182 11.18 -0.35 -10.59
CA GLY A 182 11.84 0.94 -10.35
C GLY A 182 11.00 1.92 -9.52
N THR A 183 10.09 1.42 -8.69
CA THR A 183 9.28 2.22 -7.76
C THR A 183 10.09 2.66 -6.56
N GLN A 184 9.78 3.82 -6.01
CA GLN A 184 10.54 4.48 -4.94
C GLN A 184 9.86 4.32 -3.57
N THR A 185 8.57 4.05 -3.55
CA THR A 185 7.75 3.88 -2.33
C THR A 185 6.59 2.96 -2.66
N VAL A 186 6.20 2.11 -1.71
CA VAL A 186 5.01 1.27 -1.83
C VAL A 186 3.85 1.89 -1.08
N LEU A 187 2.70 1.96 -1.72
CA LEU A 187 1.41 2.20 -1.11
C LEU A 187 0.78 0.82 -0.85
N PHE A 188 0.76 0.40 0.42
CA PHE A 188 0.28 -0.93 0.77
C PHE A 188 -1.14 -0.86 1.32
N VAL A 189 -2.09 -1.49 0.64
CA VAL A 189 -3.53 -1.29 0.90
C VAL A 189 -4.16 -2.32 1.84
N GLY A 190 -3.36 -2.91 2.72
CA GLY A 190 -3.85 -3.80 3.78
C GLY A 190 -3.72 -5.28 3.48
N ASP A 191 -4.05 -6.10 4.46
CA ASP A 191 -3.91 -7.54 4.48
C ASP A 191 -2.47 -7.97 4.19
N LEU A 192 -1.63 -7.86 5.23
CA LEU A 192 -0.18 -8.01 5.11
C LEU A 192 0.21 -9.49 5.05
N SER A 193 0.13 -10.16 6.20
CA SER A 193 0.78 -11.44 6.44
C SER A 193 -0.14 -12.65 6.34
N TYR A 194 -1.46 -12.44 6.50
CA TYR A 194 -2.47 -13.51 6.67
C TYR A 194 -2.16 -14.45 7.85
N ALA A 195 -1.50 -13.92 8.87
CA ALA A 195 -1.15 -14.68 10.06
C ALA A 195 -2.37 -15.18 10.85
N ASP A 196 -3.49 -14.45 10.78
CA ASP A 196 -4.78 -14.82 11.38
C ASP A 196 -5.40 -16.10 10.80
N ARG A 197 -4.91 -16.59 9.64
CA ARG A 197 -5.32 -17.88 9.06
C ARG A 197 -4.72 -19.07 9.80
N TYR A 198 -3.80 -18.82 10.72
CA TYR A 198 -3.16 -19.81 11.58
C TYR A 198 -3.70 -19.73 13.00
N GLN A 199 -3.22 -20.61 13.87
CA GLN A 199 -3.70 -20.72 15.24
C GLN A 199 -2.54 -20.74 16.24
N TYR A 200 -2.84 -20.35 17.47
CA TYR A 200 -1.91 -20.39 18.59
C TYR A 200 -0.63 -19.60 18.30
N ASN A 201 0.52 -20.18 18.55
CA ASN A 201 1.82 -19.54 18.36
C ASN A 201 2.14 -19.27 16.88
N ASP A 202 1.51 -20.00 15.97
CA ASP A 202 1.80 -19.90 14.53
C ASP A 202 1.39 -18.53 13.98
N VAL A 203 0.41 -17.86 14.59
CA VAL A 203 0.06 -16.48 14.25
C VAL A 203 1.30 -15.57 14.35
N GLY A 204 1.98 -15.59 15.49
CA GLY A 204 3.19 -14.78 15.68
C GLY A 204 4.36 -15.22 14.79
N ILE A 205 4.55 -16.55 14.60
CA ILE A 205 5.57 -17.11 13.73
C ILE A 205 5.38 -16.65 12.28
N ARG A 206 4.13 -16.58 11.81
CA ARG A 206 3.80 -16.10 10.47
C ARG A 206 4.01 -14.60 10.30
N TRP A 207 3.84 -13.81 11.33
CA TRP A 207 4.26 -12.42 11.32
C TRP A 207 5.79 -12.28 11.19
N ASP A 208 6.53 -13.12 11.89
CA ASP A 208 8.00 -13.11 11.79
C ASP A 208 8.51 -13.54 10.42
N SER A 209 7.95 -14.61 9.85
CA SER A 209 8.32 -15.06 8.51
C SER A 209 7.98 -14.01 7.45
N TRP A 210 6.79 -13.39 7.54
CA TRP A 210 6.39 -12.32 6.62
C TRP A 210 7.32 -11.09 6.73
N GLY A 211 7.68 -10.69 7.95
CA GLY A 211 8.61 -9.57 8.14
C GLY A 211 9.98 -9.83 7.51
N ARG A 212 10.49 -11.07 7.60
CA ARG A 212 11.74 -11.45 6.90
C ARG A 212 11.55 -11.53 5.39
N PHE A 213 10.41 -12.02 4.93
CA PHE A 213 10.07 -12.14 3.51
C PHE A 213 10.11 -10.80 2.78
N VAL A 214 9.50 -9.76 3.36
CA VAL A 214 9.43 -8.44 2.73
C VAL A 214 10.67 -7.58 2.99
N GLU A 215 11.56 -7.97 3.89
CA GLU A 215 12.75 -7.21 4.29
C GLU A 215 13.63 -6.81 3.10
N LYS A 216 13.74 -7.66 2.10
CA LYS A 216 14.51 -7.37 0.86
C LYS A 216 14.05 -6.11 0.13
N SER A 217 12.82 -5.64 0.39
CA SER A 217 12.29 -4.38 -0.11
C SER A 217 12.13 -3.35 1.01
N THR A 218 11.49 -3.74 2.12
CA THR A 218 11.09 -2.80 3.18
C THR A 218 12.27 -2.17 3.94
N ALA A 219 13.44 -2.79 3.91
CA ALA A 219 14.66 -2.21 4.48
C ALA A 219 15.23 -1.05 3.66
N TYR A 220 14.84 -0.91 2.40
CA TYR A 220 15.42 0.05 1.45
C TYR A 220 14.41 1.07 0.92
N HIS A 221 13.13 0.66 0.76
CA HIS A 221 12.07 1.49 0.22
C HIS A 221 10.99 1.68 1.29
N PRO A 222 10.55 2.93 1.56
CA PRO A 222 9.45 3.16 2.49
C PRO A 222 8.16 2.50 1.99
N TRP A 223 7.51 1.73 2.87
CA TRP A 223 6.16 1.23 2.65
C TRP A 223 5.19 2.04 3.50
N ILE A 224 4.12 2.54 2.88
CA ILE A 224 3.04 3.31 3.52
C ILE A 224 1.93 2.32 3.85
N TRP A 225 1.75 2.06 5.13
CA TRP A 225 0.95 0.97 5.64
C TRP A 225 -0.53 1.34 5.77
N SER A 226 -1.42 0.47 5.33
CA SER A 226 -2.84 0.44 5.68
C SER A 226 -3.17 -0.91 6.31
N ALA A 227 -4.11 -0.97 7.24
CA ALA A 227 -4.56 -2.24 7.82
C ALA A 227 -5.80 -2.75 7.09
N GLY A 228 -5.84 -4.06 6.86
CA GLY A 228 -7.00 -4.77 6.37
C GLY A 228 -7.73 -5.57 7.47
N ASN A 229 -8.63 -6.45 7.07
CA ASN A 229 -9.39 -7.29 8.00
C ASN A 229 -8.54 -8.41 8.62
N HIS A 230 -7.52 -8.90 7.91
CA HIS A 230 -6.60 -9.92 8.42
C HIS A 230 -5.66 -9.39 9.52
N GLU A 231 -5.54 -8.06 9.68
CA GLU A 231 -4.84 -7.44 10.79
C GLU A 231 -5.68 -7.34 12.07
N ILE A 232 -7.00 -7.58 12.02
CA ILE A 232 -7.89 -7.50 13.20
C ILE A 232 -7.51 -8.55 14.26
N GLU A 233 -7.23 -9.79 13.86
CA GLU A 233 -6.76 -10.88 14.72
C GLU A 233 -7.58 -11.04 16.02
N TYR A 234 -8.91 -10.86 15.94
CA TYR A 234 -9.80 -11.07 17.08
C TYR A 234 -10.11 -12.56 17.26
N MET A 235 -9.43 -13.20 18.23
CA MET A 235 -9.46 -14.64 18.45
C MET A 235 -9.78 -14.99 19.90
N PRO A 236 -11.03 -14.76 20.37
CA PRO A 236 -11.40 -14.93 21.78
C PRO A 236 -11.23 -16.36 22.30
N TYR A 237 -11.22 -17.36 21.42
CA TYR A 237 -10.97 -18.77 21.80
C TYR A 237 -9.50 -19.03 22.25
N MET A 238 -8.60 -18.06 22.00
CA MET A 238 -7.21 -18.07 22.47
C MET A 238 -6.93 -16.94 23.49
N ASP A 239 -7.99 -16.29 23.99
CA ASP A 239 -7.91 -15.11 24.88
C ASP A 239 -7.28 -13.87 24.21
N GLU A 240 -7.27 -13.84 22.87
CA GLU A 240 -6.78 -12.70 22.08
C GLU A 240 -7.97 -11.86 21.61
N VAL A 241 -8.22 -10.79 22.38
CA VAL A 241 -9.43 -9.93 22.22
C VAL A 241 -9.09 -8.48 21.86
N VAL A 242 -7.82 -8.14 21.70
CA VAL A 242 -7.38 -6.78 21.33
C VAL A 242 -7.18 -6.71 19.83
N PRO A 243 -8.06 -6.02 19.08
CA PRO A 243 -7.92 -5.90 17.64
C PRO A 243 -6.61 -5.23 17.23
N PHE A 244 -6.05 -5.64 16.11
CA PHE A 244 -4.83 -5.07 15.50
C PHE A 244 -3.57 -5.15 16.37
N LYS A 245 -3.54 -6.04 17.38
CA LYS A 245 -2.44 -6.11 18.35
C LYS A 245 -1.09 -6.24 17.65
N SER A 246 -0.91 -7.24 16.80
CA SER A 246 0.36 -7.50 16.11
C SER A 246 0.73 -6.37 15.16
N TYR A 247 -0.23 -5.90 14.37
CA TYR A 247 -0.03 -4.82 13.41
C TYR A 247 0.45 -3.53 14.09
N LEU A 248 -0.24 -3.08 15.13
CA LEU A 248 0.06 -1.84 15.84
C LEU A 248 1.42 -1.85 16.55
N GLN A 249 1.90 -3.04 16.96
CA GLN A 249 3.21 -3.18 17.57
C GLN A 249 4.35 -3.24 16.55
N ARG A 250 4.08 -3.67 15.31
CA ARG A 250 5.11 -3.90 14.29
C ARG A 250 5.24 -2.75 13.29
N TYR A 251 4.13 -2.11 12.90
CA TYR A 251 4.07 -1.17 11.78
C TYR A 251 3.67 0.23 12.23
N PRO A 252 4.63 1.04 12.72
CA PRO A 252 4.38 2.41 13.12
C PRO A 252 4.04 3.28 11.91
N THR A 253 3.26 4.33 12.16
CA THR A 253 2.85 5.31 11.15
C THR A 253 3.11 6.74 11.64
N PRO A 254 3.26 7.73 10.75
CA PRO A 254 3.49 9.14 11.13
C PRO A 254 2.21 9.85 11.58
N HIS A 255 1.26 9.15 12.16
CA HIS A 255 -0.07 9.69 12.48
C HIS A 255 -0.06 10.97 13.32
N LEU A 256 0.87 11.09 14.27
CA LEU A 256 0.98 12.28 15.11
C LEU A 256 1.38 13.52 14.31
N SER A 257 2.17 13.36 13.23
CA SER A 257 2.63 14.48 12.41
C SER A 257 1.50 15.17 11.64
N CYS A 258 0.43 14.44 11.32
CA CYS A 258 -0.79 14.98 10.69
C CYS A 258 -1.93 15.22 11.72
N LYS A 259 -1.62 15.15 13.03
CA LYS A 259 -2.59 15.31 14.11
C LYS A 259 -3.72 14.27 14.11
N SER A 260 -3.45 13.09 13.60
CA SER A 260 -4.37 11.96 13.77
C SER A 260 -4.29 11.42 15.19
N SER A 261 -5.44 11.00 15.71
CA SER A 261 -5.57 10.39 17.05
C SER A 261 -5.26 8.88 17.04
N SER A 262 -5.02 8.29 15.86
CA SER A 262 -4.78 6.85 15.74
C SER A 262 -3.76 6.55 14.63
N PRO A 263 -2.90 5.54 14.81
CA PRO A 263 -2.02 5.08 13.75
C PRO A 263 -2.75 4.40 12.58
N MET A 264 -4.04 4.11 12.73
CA MET A 264 -4.85 3.42 11.71
C MET A 264 -5.30 4.32 10.56
N TRP A 265 -5.32 5.64 10.76
CA TRP A 265 -5.61 6.65 9.72
C TRP A 265 -4.68 7.83 9.87
N TYR A 266 -4.12 8.28 8.77
CA TYR A 266 -3.13 9.36 8.75
C TYR A 266 -2.96 9.91 7.34
N ALA A 267 -2.18 10.97 7.21
CA ALA A 267 -1.83 11.55 5.93
C ALA A 267 -0.35 11.92 5.88
N ILE A 268 0.20 11.87 4.67
CA ILE A 268 1.55 12.31 4.34
C ILE A 268 1.54 13.09 3.02
N ARG A 269 2.56 13.92 2.84
CA ARG A 269 2.91 14.48 1.53
C ARG A 269 4.22 13.87 1.04
N ARG A 270 4.26 13.51 -0.25
CA ARG A 270 5.44 12.93 -0.85
C ARG A 270 5.56 13.35 -2.30
N ALA A 271 6.67 14.06 -2.65
CA ALA A 271 6.86 14.64 -3.98
C ALA A 271 5.70 15.57 -4.38
N SER A 272 4.91 15.22 -5.38
CA SER A 272 3.74 15.96 -5.83
C SER A 272 2.39 15.39 -5.33
N ALA A 273 2.42 14.42 -4.39
CA ALA A 273 1.22 13.75 -3.90
C ALA A 273 0.92 14.07 -2.43
N HIS A 274 -0.35 14.25 -2.12
CA HIS A 274 -0.96 14.18 -0.80
C HIS A 274 -1.67 12.86 -0.68
N ILE A 275 -1.26 12.03 0.25
CA ILE A 275 -1.72 10.66 0.42
C ILE A 275 -2.43 10.55 1.75
N ILE A 276 -3.71 10.17 1.72
CA ILE A 276 -4.55 9.93 2.89
C ILE A 276 -4.75 8.43 3.04
N VAL A 277 -4.45 7.90 4.22
CA VAL A 277 -4.70 6.49 4.58
C VAL A 277 -5.88 6.43 5.53
N LEU A 278 -6.87 5.61 5.21
CA LEU A 278 -8.08 5.41 6.01
C LEU A 278 -8.17 3.96 6.50
N SER A 279 -8.76 3.77 7.65
CA SER A 279 -9.08 2.45 8.19
C SER A 279 -10.51 2.07 7.87
N SER A 280 -10.69 1.01 7.09
CA SER A 280 -12.03 0.48 6.79
C SER A 280 -12.69 -0.21 8.00
N TYR A 281 -11.89 -0.61 8.99
CA TYR A 281 -12.34 -1.39 10.17
C TYR A 281 -12.29 -0.62 11.49
N SER A 282 -12.06 0.68 11.43
CA SER A 282 -12.23 1.59 12.56
C SER A 282 -13.53 2.40 12.38
N PRO A 283 -14.15 2.91 13.46
CA PRO A 283 -15.34 3.74 13.33
C PRO A 283 -15.11 4.93 12.40
N PHE A 284 -15.98 5.12 11.41
CA PHE A 284 -15.85 6.16 10.38
C PHE A 284 -17.14 6.99 10.18
N VAL A 285 -18.22 6.69 10.89
CA VAL A 285 -19.47 7.47 10.79
C VAL A 285 -19.34 8.83 11.50
N LYS A 286 -20.26 9.73 11.20
CA LYS A 286 -20.30 11.09 11.76
C LYS A 286 -20.06 11.10 13.27
N TYR A 287 -19.24 12.02 13.76
CA TYR A 287 -18.78 12.20 15.14
C TYR A 287 -17.76 11.17 15.64
N THR A 288 -17.26 10.27 14.81
CA THR A 288 -16.14 9.41 15.19
C THR A 288 -14.80 10.11 14.92
N PRO A 289 -13.73 9.74 15.64
CA PRO A 289 -12.44 10.40 15.49
C PRO A 289 -11.87 10.40 14.06
N GLN A 290 -12.05 9.30 13.31
CA GLN A 290 -11.60 9.22 11.92
C GLN A 290 -12.37 10.18 11.02
N TYR A 291 -13.70 10.25 11.18
CA TYR A 291 -14.56 11.15 10.41
C TYR A 291 -14.16 12.62 10.63
N GLU A 292 -14.03 13.04 11.90
CA GLU A 292 -13.66 14.42 12.23
C GLU A 292 -12.27 14.76 11.73
N TRP A 293 -11.31 13.86 11.93
CA TRP A 293 -9.95 14.05 11.45
C TRP A 293 -9.91 14.21 9.90
N LEU A 294 -10.61 13.33 9.15
CA LEU A 294 -10.63 13.40 7.69
C LEU A 294 -11.23 14.71 7.19
N SER A 295 -12.32 15.19 7.84
CA SER A 295 -12.91 16.50 7.52
C SER A 295 -11.89 17.65 7.65
N GLU A 296 -11.06 17.62 8.70
CA GLU A 296 -10.03 18.64 8.90
C GLU A 296 -8.81 18.43 7.98
N GLU A 297 -8.46 17.19 7.68
CA GLU A 297 -7.33 16.88 6.81
C GLU A 297 -7.61 17.31 5.35
N LEU A 298 -8.80 17.05 4.84
CA LEU A 298 -9.18 17.46 3.49
C LEU A 298 -9.12 18.99 3.29
N LYS A 299 -9.36 19.78 4.32
CA LYS A 299 -9.23 21.26 4.28
C LYS A 299 -7.77 21.73 4.17
N LYS A 300 -6.80 20.90 4.58
CA LYS A 300 -5.37 21.21 4.51
C LYS A 300 -4.73 20.89 3.16
N VAL A 301 -5.45 20.19 2.29
CA VAL A 301 -4.93 19.79 0.97
C VAL A 301 -4.65 21.03 0.12
N ASP A 302 -3.38 21.24 -0.17
CA ASP A 302 -2.90 22.33 -1.01
C ASP A 302 -2.51 21.80 -2.39
N ARG A 303 -3.46 21.89 -3.34
CA ARG A 303 -3.30 21.35 -4.71
C ARG A 303 -2.25 22.12 -5.52
N GLU A 304 -1.87 23.31 -5.10
CA GLU A 304 -0.77 24.07 -5.73
C GLU A 304 0.60 23.47 -5.38
N LYS A 305 0.73 22.81 -4.23
CA LYS A 305 1.97 22.15 -3.78
C LYS A 305 1.98 20.66 -4.07
N THR A 306 0.87 19.99 -3.78
CA THR A 306 0.67 18.56 -3.98
C THR A 306 -0.58 18.34 -4.81
N PRO A 307 -0.49 18.49 -6.14
CA PRO A 307 -1.62 18.39 -7.06
C PRO A 307 -2.33 17.05 -7.06
N TRP A 308 -1.68 15.98 -6.68
CA TRP A 308 -2.25 14.64 -6.66
C TRP A 308 -2.80 14.29 -5.27
N LEU A 309 -4.10 14.05 -5.20
CA LEU A 309 -4.76 13.61 -3.97
C LEU A 309 -5.14 12.12 -4.10
N ILE A 310 -4.48 11.31 -3.32
CA ILE A 310 -4.57 9.85 -3.34
C ILE A 310 -5.16 9.38 -2.02
N VAL A 311 -6.12 8.46 -2.05
CA VAL A 311 -6.67 7.82 -0.84
C VAL A 311 -6.34 6.33 -0.88
N LEU A 312 -5.89 5.80 0.25
CA LEU A 312 -5.70 4.38 0.50
C LEU A 312 -6.73 3.91 1.52
N MET A 313 -7.38 2.81 1.24
CA MET A 313 -8.28 2.10 2.15
C MET A 313 -8.19 0.61 1.85
N HIS A 314 -8.62 -0.25 2.75
CA HIS A 314 -8.59 -1.68 2.43
C HIS A 314 -9.84 -2.13 1.69
N MET A 315 -11.02 -1.84 2.24
CA MET A 315 -12.30 -2.26 1.66
C MET A 315 -12.70 -1.38 0.48
N PRO A 316 -12.90 -1.94 -0.74
CA PRO A 316 -13.25 -1.15 -1.92
C PRO A 316 -14.68 -0.59 -1.83
N ILE A 317 -14.84 0.67 -2.24
CA ILE A 317 -16.16 1.31 -2.37
C ILE A 317 -16.89 0.75 -3.59
N TYR A 318 -16.19 0.54 -4.68
CA TYR A 318 -16.73 -0.01 -5.92
C TYR A 318 -15.93 -1.23 -6.35
N ASN A 319 -16.63 -2.34 -6.50
CA ASN A 319 -16.13 -3.55 -7.17
C ASN A 319 -17.30 -4.26 -7.85
N SER A 320 -17.01 -5.08 -8.85
CA SER A 320 -17.99 -5.92 -9.52
C SER A 320 -17.76 -7.41 -9.30
N ASN A 321 -16.91 -7.77 -8.36
CA ASN A 321 -16.69 -9.15 -7.97
C ASN A 321 -17.80 -9.61 -7.01
N GLU A 322 -18.23 -10.88 -7.11
CA GLU A 322 -19.22 -11.46 -6.19
C GLU A 322 -18.68 -11.56 -4.76
N ALA A 323 -17.36 -11.78 -4.60
CA ALA A 323 -16.73 -11.70 -3.32
C ALA A 323 -16.76 -10.26 -2.82
N HIS A 324 -17.21 -10.06 -1.58
CA HIS A 324 -17.28 -8.75 -0.92
C HIS A 324 -18.07 -7.67 -1.69
N PHE A 325 -19.03 -8.10 -2.52
CA PHE A 325 -19.86 -7.17 -3.28
C PHE A 325 -20.65 -6.25 -2.33
N MET A 326 -20.51 -4.95 -2.51
CA MET A 326 -21.18 -3.90 -1.73
C MET A 326 -20.79 -3.80 -0.24
N GLU A 327 -19.79 -4.50 0.24
CA GLU A 327 -19.34 -4.36 1.63
C GLU A 327 -18.90 -2.93 1.96
N GLY A 328 -18.30 -2.21 1.00
CA GLY A 328 -17.89 -0.81 1.11
C GLY A 328 -19.01 0.23 1.09
N GLU A 329 -20.27 -0.17 0.96
CA GLU A 329 -21.39 0.74 0.75
C GLU A 329 -21.62 1.74 1.90
N SER A 330 -21.41 1.30 3.14
CA SER A 330 -21.51 2.19 4.30
C SER A 330 -20.44 3.29 4.30
N MET A 331 -19.21 2.94 3.92
CA MET A 331 -18.11 3.89 3.81
C MET A 331 -18.28 4.81 2.59
N ARG A 332 -18.83 4.30 1.50
CA ARG A 332 -19.24 5.08 0.34
C ARG A 332 -20.23 6.16 0.74
N ALA A 333 -21.31 5.77 1.40
CA ALA A 333 -22.37 6.70 1.81
C ALA A 333 -21.88 7.84 2.73
N VAL A 334 -20.80 7.59 3.48
CA VAL A 334 -20.22 8.58 4.40
C VAL A 334 -19.22 9.49 3.69
N PHE A 335 -18.36 8.96 2.82
CA PHE A 335 -17.18 9.69 2.35
C PHE A 335 -17.18 10.04 0.87
N GLU A 336 -18.00 9.40 0.01
CA GLU A 336 -17.94 9.61 -1.43
C GLU A 336 -18.18 11.07 -1.82
N GLU A 337 -19.17 11.73 -1.19
CA GLU A 337 -19.43 13.14 -1.44
C GLU A 337 -18.20 14.01 -1.17
N TRP A 338 -17.44 13.71 -0.11
CA TRP A 338 -16.22 14.43 0.20
C TRP A 338 -15.13 14.16 -0.83
N PHE A 339 -14.98 12.93 -1.27
CA PHE A 339 -14.00 12.58 -2.28
C PHE A 339 -14.26 13.30 -3.62
N VAL A 340 -15.52 13.37 -4.03
CA VAL A 340 -15.92 14.10 -5.23
C VAL A 340 -15.74 15.61 -5.05
N HIS A 341 -16.17 16.18 -3.92
CA HIS A 341 -16.05 17.60 -3.63
C HIS A 341 -14.58 18.07 -3.60
N HIS A 342 -13.71 17.31 -2.98
CA HIS A 342 -12.29 17.62 -2.89
C HIS A 342 -11.48 17.13 -4.11
N LYS A 343 -12.17 16.59 -5.12
CA LYS A 343 -11.57 16.09 -6.38
C LYS A 343 -10.42 15.11 -6.13
N VAL A 344 -10.66 14.08 -5.32
CA VAL A 344 -9.71 12.98 -5.16
C VAL A 344 -9.43 12.36 -6.52
N ASP A 345 -8.15 12.18 -6.87
CA ASP A 345 -7.77 11.70 -8.20
C ASP A 345 -7.96 10.19 -8.34
N VAL A 346 -7.52 9.44 -7.32
CA VAL A 346 -7.59 7.98 -7.30
C VAL A 346 -7.72 7.45 -5.88
N ILE A 347 -8.48 6.36 -5.74
CA ILE A 347 -8.62 5.59 -4.50
C ILE A 347 -8.14 4.18 -4.77
N PHE A 348 -7.14 3.72 -4.00
CA PHE A 348 -6.66 2.35 -4.04
C PHE A 348 -7.25 1.55 -2.88
N ALA A 349 -7.68 0.33 -3.19
CA ALA A 349 -8.20 -0.61 -2.21
C ALA A 349 -7.65 -2.02 -2.46
N GLY A 350 -7.72 -2.90 -1.44
CA GLY A 350 -7.42 -4.32 -1.50
C GLY A 350 -8.68 -5.16 -1.35
N HIS A 351 -8.61 -6.17 -0.44
CA HIS A 351 -9.72 -6.98 0.05
C HIS A 351 -10.34 -7.96 -0.95
N VAL A 352 -10.62 -7.53 -2.16
CA VAL A 352 -11.08 -8.43 -3.24
C VAL A 352 -9.85 -8.94 -3.99
N HIS A 353 -9.63 -10.26 -3.96
CA HIS A 353 -8.43 -10.89 -4.51
C HIS A 353 -8.51 -10.98 -6.05
N ALA A 354 -8.58 -9.81 -6.67
CA ALA A 354 -8.62 -9.61 -8.11
C ALA A 354 -8.23 -8.16 -8.42
N TYR A 355 -7.88 -7.91 -9.67
CA TYR A 355 -7.70 -6.55 -10.16
C TYR A 355 -8.99 -6.02 -10.78
N GLU A 356 -9.39 -4.81 -10.39
CA GLU A 356 -10.47 -4.08 -11.05
C GLU A 356 -10.22 -2.58 -11.01
N ARG A 357 -10.46 -1.91 -12.14
CA ARG A 357 -10.42 -0.45 -12.28
C ARG A 357 -11.78 0.07 -12.74
N SER A 358 -12.27 1.11 -12.08
CA SER A 358 -13.48 1.82 -12.50
C SER A 358 -13.19 2.93 -13.51
N TYR A 359 -14.22 3.41 -14.19
CA TYR A 359 -14.25 4.78 -14.74
C TYR A 359 -14.34 5.80 -13.60
N ARG A 360 -14.26 7.10 -13.93
CA ARG A 360 -14.63 8.16 -13.01
C ARG A 360 -16.14 8.17 -12.84
N ILE A 361 -16.57 7.78 -11.66
CA ILE A 361 -17.98 7.58 -11.34
C ILE A 361 -18.32 8.11 -9.97
N SER A 362 -19.57 8.50 -9.77
CA SER A 362 -20.11 8.77 -8.43
C SER A 362 -21.54 8.27 -8.29
N ASN A 363 -21.97 8.06 -7.05
CA ASN A 363 -23.32 7.64 -6.71
C ASN A 363 -23.90 8.50 -5.55
N ILE A 364 -23.48 9.78 -5.47
CA ILE A 364 -23.87 10.69 -4.38
C ILE A 364 -25.38 11.02 -4.37
N ARG A 365 -26.06 10.81 -5.49
CA ARG A 365 -27.53 11.01 -5.61
C ARG A 365 -28.33 9.77 -5.23
N TYR A 366 -27.66 8.73 -4.78
CA TYR A 366 -28.32 7.51 -4.37
C TYR A 366 -29.28 7.73 -3.22
N ASN A 367 -30.53 7.34 -3.41
CA ASN A 367 -31.54 7.37 -2.36
C ASN A 367 -31.54 6.02 -1.62
N VAL A 368 -30.96 5.99 -0.43
CA VAL A 368 -30.86 4.79 0.42
C VAL A 368 -32.23 4.14 0.65
N SER A 369 -33.31 4.93 0.71
CA SER A 369 -34.66 4.40 0.93
C SER A 369 -35.24 3.64 -0.26
N SER A 370 -34.74 3.86 -1.48
CA SER A 370 -35.16 3.12 -2.68
C SER A 370 -34.45 1.78 -2.83
N GLY A 371 -33.31 1.57 -2.16
CA GLY A 371 -32.48 0.38 -2.33
C GLY A 371 -31.78 0.29 -3.69
N GLU A 372 -31.83 1.32 -4.50
CA GLU A 372 -31.27 1.35 -5.84
C GLU A 372 -29.91 2.00 -5.86
N ARG A 373 -28.99 1.47 -6.64
CA ARG A 373 -27.62 1.95 -6.79
C ARG A 373 -27.34 2.21 -8.26
N TYR A 374 -27.17 3.48 -8.62
CA TYR A 374 -26.91 3.90 -10.00
C TYR A 374 -25.67 4.78 -10.08
N PRO A 375 -24.45 4.20 -10.06
CA PRO A 375 -23.24 4.97 -10.31
C PRO A 375 -23.31 5.61 -11.70
N VAL A 376 -23.02 6.89 -11.76
CA VAL A 376 -23.06 7.65 -13.01
C VAL A 376 -21.66 8.20 -13.33
N PRO A 377 -21.31 8.35 -14.63
CA PRO A 377 -20.09 9.02 -15.02
C PRO A 377 -20.01 10.42 -14.42
N ASP A 378 -18.91 10.71 -13.75
CA ASP A 378 -18.65 11.98 -13.10
C ASP A 378 -17.18 12.37 -13.22
N LYS A 379 -16.89 13.39 -14.01
CA LYS A 379 -15.52 13.84 -14.23
C LYS A 379 -14.84 14.39 -12.97
N SER A 380 -15.60 14.74 -11.94
CA SER A 380 -15.09 15.21 -10.64
C SER A 380 -14.83 14.08 -9.65
N ALA A 381 -15.27 12.86 -9.98
CA ALA A 381 -15.11 11.70 -9.11
C ALA A 381 -13.74 11.04 -9.26
N PRO A 382 -13.26 10.31 -8.24
CA PRO A 382 -12.06 9.51 -8.34
C PRO A 382 -12.18 8.37 -9.36
N VAL A 383 -11.03 7.85 -9.79
CA VAL A 383 -10.93 6.48 -10.29
C VAL A 383 -10.77 5.57 -9.07
N TYR A 384 -11.54 4.49 -9.00
CA TYR A 384 -11.44 3.48 -7.95
C TYR A 384 -10.70 2.27 -8.50
N ILE A 385 -9.66 1.83 -7.79
CA ILE A 385 -8.82 0.72 -8.23
C ILE A 385 -8.66 -0.28 -7.10
N THR A 386 -9.10 -1.51 -7.35
CA THR A 386 -8.92 -2.65 -6.45
C THR A 386 -7.66 -3.40 -6.88
N VAL A 387 -6.76 -3.63 -5.94
CA VAL A 387 -5.46 -4.31 -6.10
C VAL A 387 -5.24 -5.33 -4.97
N GLY A 388 -6.25 -6.15 -4.68
CA GLY A 388 -6.19 -7.24 -3.71
C GLY A 388 -5.54 -8.51 -4.25
N ASP A 389 -4.77 -8.37 -5.31
CA ASP A 389 -4.22 -9.45 -6.12
C ASP A 389 -2.75 -9.79 -5.79
N GLY A 390 -2.29 -9.48 -4.57
CA GLY A 390 -0.90 -9.62 -4.16
C GLY A 390 -0.38 -11.05 -4.07
N GLY A 391 -1.24 -12.04 -3.80
CA GLY A 391 -0.81 -13.43 -3.88
C GLY A 391 -1.11 -14.33 -2.69
N ASN A 392 -1.87 -13.88 -1.69
CA ASN A 392 -2.14 -14.62 -0.46
C ASN A 392 -2.73 -16.03 -0.66
N GLN A 393 -2.78 -16.82 0.42
CA GLN A 393 -3.20 -18.23 0.39
C GLN A 393 -4.69 -18.48 0.19
N GLU A 394 -5.54 -17.47 0.31
CA GLU A 394 -6.97 -17.65 0.05
C GLU A 394 -7.28 -17.80 -1.45
N GLY A 395 -6.32 -17.41 -2.30
CA GLY A 395 -6.45 -17.52 -3.74
C GLY A 395 -7.18 -16.35 -4.38
N LEU A 396 -7.49 -16.46 -5.66
CA LEU A 396 -8.13 -15.39 -6.44
C LEU A 396 -9.66 -15.46 -6.35
N ALA A 397 -10.29 -14.28 -6.33
CA ALA A 397 -11.73 -14.12 -6.46
C ALA A 397 -12.13 -14.06 -7.94
N GLY A 398 -12.39 -15.20 -8.53
CA GLY A 398 -12.59 -15.35 -9.99
C GLY A 398 -13.99 -15.05 -10.50
N ARG A 399 -14.98 -14.77 -9.63
CA ARG A 399 -16.37 -14.58 -10.05
C ARG A 399 -16.77 -13.12 -10.04
N PHE A 400 -17.02 -12.59 -11.22
CA PHE A 400 -17.51 -11.24 -11.42
C PHE A 400 -18.98 -11.23 -11.80
N LEU A 401 -19.67 -10.14 -11.48
CA LEU A 401 -21.05 -9.89 -11.94
C LEU A 401 -21.12 -9.92 -13.46
N ASP A 402 -22.16 -10.57 -13.98
CA ASP A 402 -22.46 -10.61 -15.41
C ASP A 402 -23.93 -10.16 -15.64
N PRO A 403 -24.16 -9.13 -16.46
CA PRO A 403 -23.21 -8.39 -17.28
C PRO A 403 -22.24 -7.54 -16.45
N GLN A 404 -21.09 -7.19 -17.05
CA GLN A 404 -20.15 -6.24 -16.44
C GLN A 404 -20.85 -4.90 -16.21
N PRO A 405 -20.83 -4.36 -14.95
CA PRO A 405 -21.43 -3.07 -14.68
C PRO A 405 -20.77 -1.93 -15.47
N GLU A 406 -21.55 -0.93 -15.87
CA GLU A 406 -21.06 0.21 -16.65
C GLU A 406 -19.94 1.02 -15.97
N TYR A 407 -19.85 0.96 -14.64
CA TYR A 407 -18.80 1.64 -13.90
C TYR A 407 -17.44 0.92 -13.95
N SER A 408 -17.42 -0.36 -14.26
CA SER A 408 -16.21 -1.18 -14.33
C SER A 408 -15.53 -1.00 -15.69
N ALA A 409 -14.31 -0.49 -15.68
CA ALA A 409 -13.57 -0.22 -16.92
C ALA A 409 -12.71 -1.41 -17.34
N PHE A 410 -12.03 -2.06 -16.41
CA PHE A 410 -11.23 -3.27 -16.64
C PHE A 410 -11.26 -4.14 -15.40
N ARG A 411 -11.31 -5.46 -15.58
CA ARG A 411 -11.25 -6.43 -14.49
C ARG A 411 -10.62 -7.75 -14.93
N GLU A 412 -9.84 -8.33 -14.04
CA GLU A 412 -9.18 -9.63 -14.24
C GLU A 412 -8.89 -10.30 -12.90
N ALA A 413 -9.13 -11.61 -12.79
CA ALA A 413 -8.73 -12.43 -11.66
C ALA A 413 -7.36 -13.06 -11.91
N SER A 414 -6.31 -12.29 -11.67
CA SER A 414 -4.92 -12.73 -11.74
C SER A 414 -4.09 -12.05 -10.66
N TYR A 415 -2.98 -12.64 -10.26
CA TYR A 415 -2.03 -12.02 -9.35
C TYR A 415 -1.18 -10.99 -10.07
N GLY A 416 -0.82 -9.94 -9.35
CA GLY A 416 -0.03 -8.86 -9.90
C GLY A 416 0.31 -7.75 -8.91
N HIS A 417 0.79 -6.65 -9.45
CA HIS A 417 1.05 -5.40 -8.73
C HIS A 417 0.80 -4.21 -9.65
N SER A 418 0.62 -3.06 -9.05
CA SER A 418 0.41 -1.82 -9.80
C SER A 418 1.54 -0.82 -9.61
N THR A 419 1.67 0.09 -10.56
CA THR A 419 2.54 1.26 -10.46
C THR A 419 1.79 2.51 -10.87
N LEU A 420 2.02 3.61 -10.11
CA LEU A 420 1.56 4.95 -10.45
C LEU A 420 2.78 5.85 -10.62
N GLU A 421 3.02 6.29 -11.85
CA GLU A 421 4.14 7.15 -12.19
C GLU A 421 3.63 8.57 -12.47
N ILE A 422 3.73 9.43 -11.46
CA ILE A 422 3.40 10.85 -11.62
C ILE A 422 4.49 11.51 -12.45
N GLN A 423 4.11 12.15 -13.56
CA GLN A 423 5.03 12.87 -14.42
C GLN A 423 5.14 14.35 -14.07
N ASN A 424 4.00 14.97 -13.76
CA ASN A 424 3.87 16.38 -13.43
C ASN A 424 2.50 16.64 -12.77
N ARG A 425 2.12 17.91 -12.58
CA ARG A 425 0.85 18.30 -11.96
C ARG A 425 -0.40 17.86 -12.70
N THR A 426 -0.31 17.52 -13.99
CA THR A 426 -1.48 17.23 -14.82
C THR A 426 -1.62 15.77 -15.24
N HIS A 427 -0.51 15.01 -15.31
CA HIS A 427 -0.47 13.68 -15.89
C HIS A 427 0.27 12.69 -14.99
N ALA A 428 -0.33 11.53 -14.80
CA ALA A 428 0.30 10.34 -14.23
C ALA A 428 0.00 9.12 -15.09
N PHE A 429 0.94 8.19 -15.18
CA PHE A 429 0.76 6.91 -15.85
C PHE A 429 0.49 5.84 -14.81
N TYR A 430 -0.59 5.12 -14.99
CA TYR A 430 -0.92 3.96 -14.19
C TYR A 430 -0.74 2.68 -15.01
N HIS A 431 -0.14 1.66 -14.40
CA HIS A 431 0.01 0.34 -14.98
C HIS A 431 -0.32 -0.72 -13.92
N TRP A 432 -1.14 -1.68 -14.30
CA TRP A 432 -1.26 -2.96 -13.62
C TRP A 432 -0.45 -4.01 -14.35
N ASN A 433 0.35 -4.78 -13.63
CA ASN A 433 1.27 -5.77 -14.17
C ASN A 433 0.88 -7.15 -13.62
N ARG A 434 0.28 -7.98 -14.47
CA ARG A 434 -0.01 -9.37 -14.15
C ARG A 434 1.29 -10.17 -14.04
N ASN A 435 1.36 -11.09 -13.08
CA ASN A 435 2.54 -11.94 -12.89
C ASN A 435 2.74 -12.98 -13.99
N ASP A 436 1.67 -13.51 -14.56
CA ASP A 436 1.61 -14.41 -15.73
C ASP A 436 2.77 -15.43 -15.81
N ASP A 437 2.62 -16.55 -15.12
CA ASP A 437 3.60 -17.65 -15.10
C ASP A 437 5.03 -17.22 -14.71
N GLY A 438 5.15 -16.36 -13.71
CA GLY A 438 6.42 -15.86 -13.20
C GLY A 438 7.04 -14.72 -14.01
N LYS A 439 6.30 -14.12 -14.94
CA LYS A 439 6.73 -12.96 -15.73
C LYS A 439 5.83 -11.77 -15.47
N ARG A 440 6.44 -10.60 -15.32
CA ARG A 440 5.70 -9.35 -15.31
C ARG A 440 5.12 -9.07 -16.69
N VAL A 441 3.82 -8.96 -16.79
CA VAL A 441 3.10 -8.61 -18.01
C VAL A 441 2.27 -7.36 -17.77
N ALA A 442 2.60 -6.26 -18.45
CA ALA A 442 1.77 -5.06 -18.42
C ALA A 442 0.44 -5.34 -19.13
N THR A 443 -0.66 -5.33 -18.38
CA THR A 443 -1.96 -5.81 -18.85
C THR A 443 -2.98 -4.69 -18.96
N ASP A 444 -3.13 -3.86 -17.91
CA ASP A 444 -3.96 -2.65 -17.94
C ASP A 444 -3.09 -1.41 -17.75
N SER A 445 -3.36 -0.39 -18.54
CA SER A 445 -2.67 0.89 -18.42
C SER A 445 -3.56 2.03 -18.88
N PHE A 446 -3.45 3.16 -18.20
CA PHE A 446 -4.13 4.37 -18.63
C PHE A 446 -3.40 5.63 -18.15
N VAL A 447 -3.70 6.75 -18.79
CA VAL A 447 -3.26 8.07 -18.35
C VAL A 447 -4.28 8.64 -17.37
N LEU A 448 -3.84 8.86 -16.14
CA LEU A 448 -4.63 9.56 -15.13
C LEU A 448 -4.39 11.06 -15.29
N HIS A 449 -5.45 11.78 -15.64
CA HIS A 449 -5.44 13.23 -15.67
C HIS A 449 -5.83 13.79 -14.31
N ASN A 450 -5.09 14.79 -13.83
CA ASN A 450 -5.38 15.44 -12.56
C ASN A 450 -6.74 16.13 -12.61
N GLN A 451 -7.52 16.01 -11.55
CA GLN A 451 -8.86 16.56 -11.43
C GLN A 451 -8.89 18.07 -11.18
N TYR A 452 -7.83 18.59 -10.59
CA TYR A 452 -7.75 19.98 -10.15
C TYR A 452 -7.17 20.89 -11.23
N TRP A 453 -6.27 20.37 -12.04
CA TRP A 453 -5.55 21.06 -13.15
C TRP A 453 -6.15 20.59 -14.50
#